data_7e9d7cb69ec96c4de81edcf43f5ad653
#
_entry.id   7e9d7cb69ec96c4de81edcf43f5ad653
#
_cell.length_a   1.000
_cell.length_b   1.000
_cell.length_c   1.000
_cell.angle_alpha   90.00
_cell.angle_beta   90.00
_cell.angle_gamma   90.00
#
_symmetry.space_group_name_H-M   'P 1'
#
loop_
_entity.id
_entity.type
_entity.pdbx_description
1 polymer ?
#
loop_
_entity_poly.entity_id
_entity_poly.type
_entity_poly.pdbx_seq_one_letter_code
_entity_poly.pdbx_strand_id
1 'polypeptide(L)'
;MKPKMLFIMHMPPPVHGAAMVGQYIHDSKLINERFEGNYINLTTAKNLQDIGKVGFRKLVDFYALLRKIRRSLKTINPDLVYVTPNACGGAFYKDYIVVQMIKRMGYQVVVHYHNKGVATRQNKLLDNILYQRFFKGIKVILLSECLYSDVMKYVKKEDVFVCPNGIPEERKIII
;
A
#
# COMPACT_ATOMS: atom_id res chain seq x y z
N MET A 1 -4.05 23.31 11.11
CA MET A 1 -2.91 22.53 10.59
C MET A 1 -3.46 21.46 9.65
N LYS A 2 -2.76 21.14 8.55
CA LYS A 2 -3.13 20.02 7.69
C LYS A 2 -2.81 18.70 8.42
N PRO A 3 -3.66 17.65 8.27
CA PRO A 3 -3.33 16.33 8.80
C PRO A 3 -2.06 15.79 8.12
N LYS A 4 -1.19 15.17 8.90
CA LYS A 4 0.05 14.56 8.41
C LYS A 4 -0.22 13.14 7.91
N MET A 5 0.14 12.87 6.67
CA MET A 5 0.01 11.54 6.10
C MET A 5 1.37 10.98 5.66
N LEU A 6 1.60 9.72 6.00
CA LEU A 6 2.72 8.96 5.46
C LEU A 6 2.20 7.97 4.42
N PHE A 7 2.55 8.22 3.16
CA PHE A 7 2.21 7.36 2.02
C PHE A 7 3.34 6.35 1.80
N ILE A 8 3.05 5.08 1.93
CA ILE A 8 3.97 3.95 1.66
C ILE A 8 3.37 3.17 0.50
N MET A 9 3.82 3.45 -0.70
CA MET A 9 3.17 2.97 -1.91
C MET A 9 4.17 2.67 -3.02
N HIS A 10 3.74 1.87 -4.00
CA HIS A 10 4.54 1.64 -5.18
C HIS A 10 4.62 2.90 -6.02
N MET A 11 5.82 3.28 -6.42
CA MET A 11 6.10 4.38 -7.35
C MET A 11 7.16 3.95 -8.36
N PRO A 12 7.18 4.54 -9.57
CA PRO A 12 8.24 4.26 -10.56
C PRO A 12 9.64 4.60 -10.01
N PRO A 13 10.71 3.95 -10.52
CA PRO A 13 10.75 2.74 -11.30
C PRO A 13 10.52 1.47 -10.46
N PRO A 14 10.11 0.32 -11.04
CA PRO A 14 9.70 0.11 -12.43
C PRO A 14 8.28 0.61 -12.70
N VAL A 15 7.99 0.92 -13.99
CA VAL A 15 6.67 1.36 -14.41
C VAL A 15 5.71 0.16 -14.51
N HIS A 16 4.64 0.19 -13.72
CA HIS A 16 3.51 -0.75 -13.76
C HIS A 16 2.26 -0.06 -13.19
N GLY A 17 1.07 -0.65 -13.39
CA GLY A 17 -0.20 0.02 -13.06
C GLY A 17 -0.26 0.61 -11.66
N ALA A 18 0.06 -0.16 -10.62
CA ALA A 18 0.05 0.35 -9.23
C ALA A 18 1.09 1.45 -9.00
N ALA A 19 2.26 1.39 -9.66
CA ALA A 19 3.29 2.43 -9.54
C ALA A 19 2.84 3.73 -10.20
N MET A 20 2.13 3.65 -11.34
CA MET A 20 1.59 4.85 -12.01
C MET A 20 0.51 5.53 -11.16
N VAL A 21 -0.38 4.74 -10.55
CA VAL A 21 -1.37 5.31 -9.61
C VAL A 21 -0.67 5.96 -8.41
N GLY A 22 0.37 5.34 -7.87
CA GLY A 22 1.20 5.95 -6.82
C GLY A 22 1.81 7.28 -7.26
N GLN A 23 2.30 7.37 -8.49
CA GLN A 23 2.81 8.62 -9.05
C GLN A 23 1.70 9.69 -9.15
N TYR A 24 0.49 9.32 -9.60
CA TYR A 24 -0.63 10.27 -9.68
C TYR A 24 -1.07 10.76 -8.30
N ILE A 25 -1.07 9.89 -7.29
CA ILE A 25 -1.33 10.28 -5.88
C ILE A 25 -0.28 11.26 -5.39
N HIS A 26 1.00 10.96 -5.64
CA HIS A 26 2.12 11.81 -5.25
C HIS A 26 2.02 13.22 -5.88
N ASP A 27 1.70 13.30 -7.16
CA ASP A 27 1.65 14.54 -7.93
C ASP A 27 0.30 15.28 -7.81
N SER A 28 -0.68 14.68 -7.11
CA SER A 28 -2.02 15.25 -6.95
C SER A 28 -2.00 16.55 -6.15
N LYS A 29 -2.36 17.65 -6.80
CA LYS A 29 -2.51 18.96 -6.14
C LYS A 29 -3.53 18.88 -5.01
N LEU A 30 -4.69 18.23 -5.26
CA LEU A 30 -5.77 18.12 -4.28
C LEU A 30 -5.29 17.41 -2.99
N ILE A 31 -4.54 16.32 -3.12
CA ILE A 31 -4.00 15.57 -1.96
C ILE A 31 -3.00 16.43 -1.21
N ASN A 32 -2.05 17.06 -1.92
CA ASN A 32 -0.99 17.87 -1.31
C ASN A 32 -1.51 19.20 -0.72
N GLU A 33 -2.67 19.68 -1.19
CA GLU A 33 -3.37 20.81 -0.57
C GLU A 33 -4.10 20.44 0.72
N ARG A 34 -4.65 19.23 0.80
CA ARG A 34 -5.44 18.74 1.94
C ARG A 34 -4.60 18.15 3.04
N PHE A 35 -3.47 17.52 2.70
CA PHE A 35 -2.60 16.80 3.63
C PHE A 35 -1.16 17.32 3.57
N GLU A 36 -0.46 17.22 4.70
CA GLU A 36 1.00 17.28 4.74
C GLU A 36 1.54 15.88 4.37
N GLY A 37 1.76 15.66 3.06
CA GLY A 37 2.12 14.36 2.51
C GLY A 37 3.61 14.07 2.60
N ASN A 38 3.97 12.91 3.15
CA ASN A 38 5.31 12.35 3.12
C ASN A 38 5.27 11.00 2.40
N TYR A 39 6.25 10.71 1.54
CA TYR A 39 6.16 9.59 0.60
C TYR A 39 7.35 8.64 0.73
N ILE A 40 7.07 7.33 0.78
CA ILE A 40 8.08 6.27 0.76
C ILE A 40 7.71 5.28 -0.34
N ASN A 41 8.64 5.06 -1.27
CA ASN A 41 8.46 4.03 -2.28
C ASN A 41 8.62 2.64 -1.65
N LEU A 42 7.56 1.81 -1.74
CA LEU A 42 7.52 0.43 -1.26
C LEU A 42 8.27 -0.53 -2.19
N THR A 43 8.56 -0.10 -3.42
CA THR A 43 9.23 -0.91 -4.43
C THR A 43 10.70 -1.14 -4.06
N THR A 44 11.08 -2.41 -3.91
CA THR A 44 12.48 -2.82 -3.69
C THR A 44 13.14 -3.38 -4.96
N ALA A 45 12.36 -3.63 -6.02
CA ALA A 45 12.87 -4.09 -7.31
C ALA A 45 13.27 -2.90 -8.18
N LYS A 46 14.48 -2.95 -8.77
CA LYS A 46 14.95 -1.90 -9.69
C LYS A 46 14.43 -2.09 -11.12
N ASN A 47 14.21 -3.34 -11.54
CA ASN A 47 13.72 -3.72 -12.86
C ASN A 47 12.54 -4.68 -12.74
N LEU A 48 11.68 -4.74 -13.78
CA LEU A 48 10.56 -5.69 -13.85
C LEU A 48 11.01 -7.15 -13.75
N GLN A 49 12.18 -7.48 -14.34
CA GLN A 49 12.75 -8.82 -14.33
C GLN A 49 13.23 -9.30 -12.96
N ASP A 50 13.40 -8.38 -12.02
CA ASP A 50 13.83 -8.68 -10.63
C ASP A 50 12.66 -8.95 -9.69
N ILE A 51 11.43 -8.76 -10.15
CA ILE A 51 10.23 -9.04 -9.37
C ILE A 51 10.13 -10.55 -9.13
N GLY A 52 10.03 -10.94 -7.85
CA GLY A 52 9.89 -12.35 -7.46
C GLY A 52 11.19 -13.12 -7.22
N LYS A 53 12.35 -12.64 -7.67
CA LYS A 53 13.64 -13.30 -7.36
C LYS A 53 14.04 -13.04 -5.91
N VAL A 54 14.46 -14.08 -5.18
CA VAL A 54 14.97 -13.95 -3.81
C VAL A 54 16.49 -13.91 -3.85
N GLY A 55 17.10 -12.96 -3.13
CA GLY A 55 18.56 -12.86 -2.99
C GLY A 55 18.92 -12.07 -1.74
N PHE A 56 20.12 -12.32 -1.20
CA PHE A 56 20.62 -11.68 0.02
C PHE A 56 20.53 -10.15 -0.04
N ARG A 57 20.87 -9.56 -1.18
CA ARG A 57 20.74 -8.09 -1.41
C ARG A 57 19.32 -7.57 -1.15
N LYS A 58 18.29 -8.33 -1.56
CA LYS A 58 16.90 -7.94 -1.34
C LYS A 58 16.49 -7.96 0.13
N LEU A 59 17.08 -8.85 0.92
CA LEU A 59 16.88 -8.84 2.38
C LEU A 59 17.48 -7.58 3.01
N VAL A 60 18.68 -7.19 2.58
CA VAL A 60 19.32 -5.94 3.03
C VAL A 60 18.50 -4.72 2.63
N ASP A 61 18.04 -4.67 1.37
CA ASP A 61 17.20 -3.57 0.86
C ASP A 61 15.86 -3.49 1.62
N PHE A 62 15.25 -4.65 1.92
CA PHE A 62 14.02 -4.71 2.70
C PHE A 62 14.24 -4.25 4.14
N TYR A 63 15.34 -4.67 4.78
CA TYR A 63 15.68 -4.18 6.12
C TYR A 63 15.91 -2.66 6.15
N ALA A 64 16.62 -2.14 5.14
CA ALA A 64 16.82 -0.70 4.98
C ALA A 64 15.48 0.06 4.82
N LEU A 65 14.54 -0.52 4.04
CA LEU A 65 13.18 0.01 3.90
C LEU A 65 12.44 0.05 5.24
N LEU A 66 12.44 -1.06 6.00
CA LEU A 66 11.81 -1.11 7.33
C LEU A 66 12.40 -0.05 8.28
N ARG A 67 13.72 0.11 8.25
CA ARG A 67 14.43 1.11 9.06
C ARG A 67 14.04 2.54 8.65
N LYS A 68 13.93 2.80 7.34
CA LYS A 68 13.47 4.09 6.79
C LYS A 68 12.04 4.39 7.25
N ILE A 69 11.11 3.44 7.08
CA ILE A 69 9.71 3.60 7.50
C ILE A 69 9.65 3.89 9.01
N ARG A 70 10.35 3.08 9.83
CA ARG A 70 10.36 3.27 11.29
C ARG A 70 10.89 4.65 11.70
N ARG A 71 11.93 5.14 11.03
CA ARG A 71 12.48 6.49 11.29
C ARG A 71 11.46 7.56 10.91
N SER A 72 10.88 7.47 9.71
CA SER A 72 9.88 8.43 9.23
C SER A 72 8.65 8.48 10.14
N LEU A 73 8.13 7.34 10.61
CA LEU A 73 7.03 7.29 11.57
C LEU A 73 7.35 8.09 12.84
N LYS A 74 8.55 7.91 13.41
CA LYS A 74 8.97 8.62 14.61
C LYS A 74 9.20 10.12 14.40
N THR A 75 9.75 10.51 13.24
CA THR A 75 10.10 11.90 12.94
C THR A 75 8.88 12.72 12.53
N ILE A 76 8.02 12.15 11.68
CA ILE A 76 6.84 12.81 11.10
C ILE A 76 5.68 12.78 12.10
N ASN A 77 5.56 11.67 12.85
CA ASN A 77 4.41 11.35 13.72
C ASN A 77 3.08 11.54 12.97
N PRO A 78 2.82 10.74 11.90
CA PRO A 78 1.67 10.93 11.03
C PRO A 78 0.35 10.60 11.76
N ASP A 79 -0.72 11.32 11.41
CA ASP A 79 -2.08 11.04 11.86
C ASP A 79 -2.64 9.77 11.20
N LEU A 80 -2.19 9.49 9.97
CA LEU A 80 -2.61 8.31 9.20
C LEU A 80 -1.48 7.81 8.29
N VAL A 81 -1.35 6.49 8.21
CA VAL A 81 -0.43 5.83 7.27
C VAL A 81 -1.25 5.16 6.16
N TYR A 82 -1.00 5.58 4.93
CA TYR A 82 -1.60 5.01 3.73
C TYR A 82 -0.62 4.02 3.08
N VAL A 83 -1.08 2.79 2.82
CA VAL A 83 -0.24 1.72 2.28
C VAL A 83 -0.90 1.09 1.06
N THR A 84 -0.14 0.82 -0.01
CA THR A 84 -0.61 0.03 -1.17
C THR A 84 0.05 -1.35 -1.17
N PRO A 85 -0.46 -2.31 -0.38
CA PRO A 85 0.13 -3.63 -0.26
C PRO A 85 -0.28 -4.54 -1.43
N ASN A 86 0.47 -5.63 -1.60
CA ASN A 86 0.07 -6.73 -2.46
C ASN A 86 -0.93 -7.65 -1.75
N ALA A 87 -1.94 -8.14 -2.50
CA ALA A 87 -3.01 -8.96 -1.93
C ALA A 87 -2.55 -10.39 -1.58
N CYS A 88 -1.53 -10.93 -2.28
CA CYS A 88 -1.10 -12.32 -2.08
C CYS A 88 0.36 -12.55 -2.51
N GLY A 89 0.84 -13.79 -2.30
CA GLY A 89 2.16 -14.24 -2.72
C GLY A 89 3.30 -13.72 -1.84
N GLY A 90 4.54 -13.88 -2.30
CA GLY A 90 5.75 -13.48 -1.55
C GLY A 90 5.81 -11.99 -1.25
N ALA A 91 5.22 -11.15 -2.12
CA ALA A 91 5.12 -9.72 -1.90
C ALA A 91 4.22 -9.38 -0.70
N PHE A 92 3.08 -10.09 -0.55
CA PHE A 92 2.20 -9.93 0.62
C PHE A 92 2.95 -10.15 1.95
N TYR A 93 3.82 -11.16 2.05
CA TYR A 93 4.54 -11.42 3.31
C TYR A 93 5.45 -10.27 3.71
N LYS A 94 6.10 -9.61 2.75
CA LYS A 94 6.89 -8.41 3.02
C LYS A 94 6.01 -7.25 3.49
N ASP A 95 4.91 -7.02 2.78
CA ASP A 95 3.98 -5.95 3.08
C ASP A 95 3.27 -6.19 4.41
N TYR A 96 2.99 -7.45 4.76
CA TYR A 96 2.51 -7.86 6.07
C TYR A 96 3.45 -7.40 7.19
N ILE A 97 4.76 -7.63 7.04
CA ILE A 97 5.77 -7.20 8.04
C ILE A 97 5.74 -5.68 8.20
N VAL A 98 5.69 -4.93 7.09
CA VAL A 98 5.59 -3.45 7.08
C VAL A 98 4.36 -3.00 7.87
N VAL A 99 3.18 -3.51 7.51
CA VAL A 99 1.90 -3.11 8.13
C VAL A 99 1.86 -3.50 9.61
N GLN A 100 2.34 -4.70 9.98
CA GLN A 100 2.39 -5.10 11.39
C GLN A 100 3.36 -4.25 12.21
N MET A 101 4.49 -3.82 11.63
CA MET A 101 5.41 -2.91 12.28
C MET A 101 4.74 -1.55 12.57
N ILE A 102 4.02 -0.99 11.59
CA ILE A 102 3.32 0.29 11.73
C ILE A 102 2.26 0.18 12.83
N LYS A 103 1.43 -0.87 12.80
CA LYS A 103 0.40 -1.14 13.80
C LYS A 103 0.97 -1.29 15.21
N ARG A 104 2.09 -2.04 15.36
CA ARG A 104 2.77 -2.23 16.66
C ARG A 104 3.37 -0.94 17.21
N MET A 105 3.66 0.04 16.34
CA MET A 105 4.09 1.36 16.75
C MET A 105 2.93 2.29 17.12
N GLY A 106 1.67 1.81 17.03
CA GLY A 106 0.47 2.54 17.46
C GLY A 106 -0.16 3.43 16.38
N TYR A 107 0.33 3.39 15.14
CA TYR A 107 -0.20 4.22 14.06
C TYR A 107 -1.41 3.59 13.39
N GLN A 108 -2.38 4.43 13.01
CA GLN A 108 -3.52 4.02 12.19
C GLN A 108 -3.09 3.77 10.75
N VAL A 109 -3.64 2.70 10.16
CA VAL A 109 -3.32 2.30 8.79
C VAL A 109 -4.60 2.19 7.97
N VAL A 110 -4.56 2.75 6.78
CA VAL A 110 -5.50 2.46 5.70
C VAL A 110 -4.73 1.77 4.57
N VAL A 111 -5.29 0.70 4.03
CA VAL A 111 -4.70 0.00 2.88
C VAL A 111 -5.52 0.21 1.63
N HIS A 112 -4.87 0.43 0.50
CA HIS A 112 -5.51 0.55 -0.80
C HIS A 112 -5.01 -0.54 -1.73
N TYR A 113 -5.91 -1.46 -2.11
CA TYR A 113 -5.57 -2.58 -2.99
C TYR A 113 -5.74 -2.20 -4.46
N HIS A 114 -4.66 -2.37 -5.24
CA HIS A 114 -4.64 -2.26 -6.70
C HIS A 114 -4.62 -3.62 -7.40
N ASN A 115 -4.69 -4.70 -6.63
CA ASN A 115 -4.77 -6.08 -7.10
C ASN A 115 -5.71 -6.89 -6.21
N LYS A 116 -6.09 -8.08 -6.66
CA LYS A 116 -6.89 -9.06 -5.90
C LYS A 116 -6.08 -10.33 -5.65
N GLY A 117 -6.55 -11.17 -4.72
CA GLY A 117 -5.90 -12.45 -4.46
C GLY A 117 -6.02 -12.94 -3.02
N VAL A 118 -6.62 -12.16 -2.12
CA VAL A 118 -6.85 -12.57 -0.72
C VAL A 118 -7.74 -13.81 -0.68
N ALA A 119 -8.88 -13.80 -1.40
CA ALA A 119 -9.81 -14.92 -1.45
C ALA A 119 -9.18 -16.20 -1.98
N THR A 120 -8.24 -16.10 -2.93
CA THR A 120 -7.56 -17.28 -3.51
C THR A 120 -6.64 -18.01 -2.52
N ARG A 121 -6.24 -17.32 -1.45
CA ARG A 121 -5.29 -17.82 -0.46
C ARG A 121 -5.92 -18.09 0.91
N GLN A 122 -7.15 -17.67 1.13
CA GLN A 122 -7.84 -17.72 2.43
C GLN A 122 -8.03 -19.13 3.02
N ASN A 123 -7.92 -20.18 2.20
CA ASN A 123 -8.04 -21.58 2.64
C ASN A 123 -6.67 -22.17 3.08
N LYS A 124 -5.56 -21.46 2.86
CA LYS A 124 -4.25 -21.88 3.35
C LYS A 124 -4.10 -21.42 4.79
N LEU A 125 -3.82 -22.35 5.70
CA LEU A 125 -3.79 -22.11 7.14
C LEU A 125 -2.91 -20.91 7.52
N LEU A 126 -1.67 -20.85 7.02
CA LEU A 126 -0.75 -19.75 7.30
C LEU A 126 -1.29 -18.42 6.78
N ASP A 127 -1.73 -18.38 5.51
CA ASP A 127 -2.23 -17.16 4.89
C ASP A 127 -3.49 -16.66 5.61
N ASN A 128 -4.39 -17.57 5.99
CA ASN A 128 -5.59 -17.21 6.75
C ASN A 128 -5.27 -16.55 8.11
N ILE A 129 -4.30 -17.10 8.87
CA ILE A 129 -3.86 -16.52 10.14
C ILE A 129 -3.23 -15.15 9.91
N LEU A 130 -2.41 -15.00 8.86
CA LEU A 130 -1.77 -13.73 8.54
C LEU A 130 -2.80 -12.68 8.10
N TYR A 131 -3.79 -13.03 7.27
CA TYR A 131 -4.86 -12.10 6.88
C TYR A 131 -5.72 -11.66 8.07
N GLN A 132 -6.09 -12.56 8.97
CA GLN A 132 -6.81 -12.20 10.19
C GLN A 132 -6.06 -11.13 11.00
N ARG A 133 -4.75 -11.30 11.17
CA ARG A 133 -3.90 -10.34 11.87
C ARG A 133 -3.68 -9.06 11.08
N PHE A 134 -3.55 -9.18 9.75
CA PHE A 134 -3.33 -8.07 8.85
C PHE A 134 -4.50 -7.10 8.88
N PHE A 135 -5.71 -7.59 8.65
CA PHE A 135 -6.92 -6.77 8.52
C PHE A 135 -7.49 -6.28 9.85
N LYS A 136 -7.06 -6.84 10.99
CA LYS A 136 -7.56 -6.41 12.29
C LYS A 136 -7.32 -4.92 12.53
N GLY A 137 -8.43 -4.14 12.61
CA GLY A 137 -8.39 -2.68 12.86
C GLY A 137 -7.88 -1.85 11.69
N ILE A 138 -7.97 -2.36 10.46
CA ILE A 138 -7.58 -1.65 9.23
C ILE A 138 -8.83 -1.29 8.42
N LYS A 139 -8.86 -0.09 7.89
CA LYS A 139 -9.79 0.34 6.85
C LYS A 139 -9.19 0.03 5.47
N VAL A 140 -10.04 -0.38 4.54
CA VAL A 140 -9.61 -0.87 3.22
C VAL A 140 -10.23 -0.01 2.13
N ILE A 141 -9.41 0.42 1.17
CA ILE A 141 -9.87 1.06 -0.06
C ILE A 141 -9.75 0.02 -1.18
N LEU A 142 -10.82 -0.14 -1.95
CA LEU A 142 -10.91 -1.01 -3.12
C LEU A 142 -11.22 -0.19 -4.37
N LEU A 143 -10.80 -0.66 -5.54
CA LEU A 143 -11.06 0.02 -6.81
C LEU A 143 -12.51 -0.08 -7.28
N SER A 144 -13.26 -1.05 -6.75
CA SER A 144 -14.65 -1.32 -7.13
C SER A 144 -15.34 -2.10 -6.01
N GLU A 145 -16.65 -1.96 -5.90
CA GLU A 145 -17.46 -2.76 -4.96
C GLU A 145 -17.39 -4.26 -5.21
N CYS A 146 -17.25 -4.67 -6.48
CA CYS A 146 -17.12 -6.08 -6.85
C CYS A 146 -15.89 -6.75 -6.20
N LEU A 147 -14.87 -5.97 -5.83
CA LEU A 147 -13.67 -6.48 -5.17
C LEU A 147 -13.88 -6.76 -3.67
N TYR A 148 -15.02 -6.37 -3.10
CA TYR A 148 -15.33 -6.68 -1.71
C TYR A 148 -15.34 -8.19 -1.44
N SER A 149 -15.78 -8.99 -2.39
CA SER A 149 -15.77 -10.46 -2.29
C SER A 149 -14.36 -11.05 -2.02
N ASP A 150 -13.29 -10.34 -2.42
CA ASP A 150 -11.91 -10.77 -2.18
C ASP A 150 -11.48 -10.66 -0.71
N VAL A 151 -12.05 -9.69 0.04
CA VAL A 151 -11.63 -9.38 1.42
C VAL A 151 -12.74 -9.60 2.46
N MET A 152 -13.98 -9.88 2.06
CA MET A 152 -15.17 -9.94 2.91
C MET A 152 -15.06 -10.88 4.12
N LYS A 153 -14.21 -11.90 4.04
CA LYS A 153 -13.94 -12.83 5.14
C LYS A 153 -13.24 -12.14 6.33
N TYR A 154 -12.51 -11.06 6.08
CA TYR A 154 -11.63 -10.42 7.06
C TYR A 154 -11.99 -8.99 7.38
N VAL A 155 -12.76 -8.32 6.51
CA VAL A 155 -13.09 -6.90 6.59
C VAL A 155 -14.61 -6.73 6.52
N LYS A 156 -15.16 -5.98 7.47
CA LYS A 156 -16.57 -5.62 7.45
C LYS A 156 -16.84 -4.59 6.35
N LYS A 157 -18.05 -4.61 5.79
CA LYS A 157 -18.45 -3.68 4.71
C LYS A 157 -18.30 -2.21 5.14
N GLU A 158 -18.55 -1.90 6.40
CA GLU A 158 -18.44 -0.57 7.00
C GLU A 158 -17.01 -0.01 7.03
N ASP A 159 -16.00 -0.89 6.99
CA ASP A 159 -14.58 -0.53 6.95
C ASP A 159 -14.01 -0.49 5.52
N VAL A 160 -14.87 -0.65 4.50
CA VAL A 160 -14.47 -0.64 3.09
C VAL A 160 -14.93 0.63 2.41
N PHE A 161 -14.01 1.27 1.71
CA PHE A 161 -14.24 2.44 0.86
C PHE A 161 -13.95 2.06 -0.60
N VAL A 162 -14.68 2.66 -1.53
CA VAL A 162 -14.46 2.46 -2.97
C VAL A 162 -13.83 3.71 -3.55
N CYS A 163 -12.67 3.55 -4.19
CA CYS A 163 -11.97 4.60 -4.89
C CYS A 163 -11.40 4.03 -6.20
N PRO A 164 -12.08 4.22 -7.33
CA PRO A 164 -11.58 3.80 -8.64
C PRO A 164 -10.30 4.52 -9.02
N ASN A 165 -9.48 3.88 -9.85
CA ASN A 165 -8.32 4.56 -10.44
C ASN A 165 -8.80 5.71 -11.33
N GLY A 166 -8.26 6.90 -11.11
CA GLY A 166 -8.38 8.03 -12.02
C GLY A 166 -7.34 7.95 -13.14
N ILE A 167 -7.69 8.46 -14.30
CA ILE A 167 -6.77 8.75 -15.39
C ILE A 167 -6.61 10.26 -15.44
N PRO A 168 -5.39 10.82 -15.53
CA PRO A 168 -5.21 12.25 -15.72
C PRO A 168 -5.92 12.69 -16.98
N GLU A 169 -6.63 13.82 -16.92
CA GLU A 169 -7.16 14.43 -18.13
C GLU A 169 -6.00 14.76 -19.07
N GLU A 170 -6.02 14.19 -20.27
CA GLU A 170 -5.12 14.61 -21.32
C GLU A 170 -5.41 16.09 -21.60
N ARG A 171 -4.45 16.97 -21.35
CA ARG A 171 -4.52 18.34 -21.85
C ARG A 171 -4.64 18.22 -23.36
N LYS A 172 -5.80 18.50 -23.92
CA LYS A 172 -5.97 18.70 -25.37
C LYS A 172 -4.96 19.77 -25.76
N ILE A 173 -3.88 19.36 -26.41
CA ILE A 173 -3.02 20.29 -27.12
C ILE A 173 -3.91 20.79 -28.25
N ILE A 174 -4.47 21.98 -28.09
CA ILE A 174 -5.12 22.70 -29.19
C ILE A 174 -3.97 23.14 -30.09
N ILE A 175 -3.81 22.40 -31.20
CA ILE A 175 -2.90 22.74 -32.31
C ILE A 175 -3.57 23.83 -33.12
#